data_67ca97f125e0e0da6ae4f0f9303d88ce
#
_entry.id   67ca97f125e0e0da6ae4f0f9303d88ce
#
_cell.length_a   1.000
_cell.length_b   1.000
_cell.length_c   1.000
_cell.angle_alpha   90.00
_cell.angle_beta   90.00
_cell.angle_gamma   90.00
#
_symmetry.space_group_name_H-M   'P 1'
#
loop_
_entity.id
_entity.type
_entity.pdbx_description
1 polymer ?
#
loop_
_entity_poly.entity_id
_entity_poly.type
_entity_poly.pdbx_seq_one_letter_code
_entity_poly.pdbx_strand_id
1 'polypeptide(L)'
;MLHFGAVDQVCNVFVNGKAVGSHVGGYIPFSLDITEFCQETGNVLSVEVTDPLDIELPYGKQCKKRGGMWYTPVSGIWQTVWLESITNDAIESIKITPTQKDVLIEVSGGCESKKIIFEGKEIPFEGNFVKLFPECPVAWTPDNPKLYDLEIMTGDDSVKPYYALRTVEISGNTDTLTNQNVIL
;
A
#
# COMPACT_ATOMS: atom_id res chain seq x y z
N MET A 1 3.82 -10.85 10.47
CA MET A 1 4.46 -9.65 9.86
C MET A 1 4.13 -8.41 10.67
N LEU A 2 5.10 -7.54 10.90
CA LEU A 2 4.94 -6.21 11.50
C LEU A 2 5.11 -5.17 10.39
N HIS A 3 4.13 -4.31 10.23
CA HIS A 3 4.08 -3.33 9.14
C HIS A 3 4.14 -1.91 9.69
N PHE A 4 4.85 -1.04 8.97
CA PHE A 4 4.92 0.39 9.23
C PHE A 4 4.51 1.14 7.96
N GLY A 5 3.54 2.03 8.07
CA GLY A 5 3.15 2.90 6.97
C GLY A 5 4.21 3.95 6.64
N ALA A 6 4.85 4.53 7.63
CA ALA A 6 6.05 5.36 7.48
C ALA A 6 6.66 5.73 8.85
N VAL A 7 7.99 5.87 8.88
CA VAL A 7 8.77 6.32 10.04
C VAL A 7 9.81 7.31 9.57
N ASP A 8 9.80 8.53 10.09
CA ASP A 8 10.68 9.61 9.65
C ASP A 8 11.86 9.79 10.59
N GLN A 9 13.11 9.60 10.17
CA GLN A 9 13.67 9.37 8.82
C GLN A 9 14.35 7.99 8.76
N VAL A 10 15.10 7.62 9.79
CA VAL A 10 15.85 6.37 9.97
C VAL A 10 15.37 5.68 11.21
N CYS A 11 15.07 4.40 11.13
CA CYS A 11 14.70 3.66 12.32
C CYS A 11 15.38 2.29 12.43
N ASN A 12 15.56 1.86 13.68
CA ASN A 12 15.93 0.50 14.07
C ASN A 12 14.77 -0.10 14.88
N VAL A 13 14.37 -1.31 14.55
CA VAL A 13 13.23 -2.00 15.16
C VAL A 13 13.73 -3.18 15.97
N PHE A 14 13.23 -3.29 17.21
CA PHE A 14 13.58 -4.35 18.15
C PHE A 14 12.30 -5.00 18.68
N VAL A 15 12.33 -6.32 18.81
CA VAL A 15 11.29 -7.09 19.48
C VAL A 15 11.96 -7.86 20.63
N ASN A 16 11.44 -7.70 21.84
CA ASN A 16 11.99 -8.32 23.07
C ASN A 16 13.49 -8.06 23.25
N GLY A 17 13.95 -6.85 22.90
CA GLY A 17 15.34 -6.42 23.00
C GLY A 17 16.27 -6.97 21.91
N LYS A 18 15.77 -7.75 20.95
CA LYS A 18 16.53 -8.24 19.79
C LYS A 18 16.26 -7.38 18.58
N ALA A 19 17.32 -7.00 17.85
CA ALA A 19 17.19 -6.27 16.59
C ALA A 19 16.52 -7.14 15.53
N VAL A 20 15.46 -6.61 14.91
CA VAL A 20 14.67 -7.27 13.86
C VAL A 20 15.02 -6.72 12.49
N GLY A 21 15.22 -5.41 12.39
CA GLY A 21 15.56 -4.74 11.15
C GLY A 21 15.70 -3.25 11.30
N SER A 22 16.02 -2.59 10.18
CA SER A 22 16.13 -1.14 10.08
C SER A 22 15.53 -0.66 8.77
N HIS A 23 15.15 0.62 8.73
CA HIS A 23 14.62 1.25 7.53
C HIS A 23 15.13 2.69 7.41
N VAL A 24 15.31 3.15 6.18
CA VAL A 24 15.67 4.52 5.83
C VAL A 24 14.67 5.06 4.82
N GLY A 25 14.08 6.19 5.12
CA GLY A 25 13.11 6.86 4.24
C GLY A 25 11.80 7.16 4.95
N GLY A 26 11.50 8.44 5.15
CA GLY A 26 10.36 8.91 5.94
C GLY A 26 8.99 8.73 5.31
N TYR A 27 8.90 8.32 4.03
CA TYR A 27 7.64 8.29 3.25
C TYR A 27 7.32 6.92 2.65
N ILE A 28 8.18 5.93 2.86
CA ILE A 28 8.06 4.60 2.25
C ILE A 28 7.61 3.61 3.30
N PRO A 29 6.54 2.83 3.06
CA PRO A 29 6.14 1.75 3.96
C PRO A 29 7.16 0.60 3.91
N PHE A 30 7.26 -0.12 5.02
CA PHE A 30 8.08 -1.32 5.11
C PHE A 30 7.47 -2.35 6.06
N SER A 31 7.92 -3.59 5.94
CA SER A 31 7.43 -4.72 6.74
C SER A 31 8.58 -5.58 7.19
N LEU A 32 8.44 -6.17 8.38
CA LEU A 32 9.43 -7.03 9.01
C LEU A 32 8.78 -8.34 9.46
N ASP A 33 9.39 -9.46 9.16
CA ASP A 33 9.01 -10.74 9.76
C ASP A 33 9.56 -10.78 11.18
N ILE A 34 8.66 -10.86 12.16
CA ILE A 34 8.99 -10.91 13.57
C ILE A 34 8.69 -12.27 14.20
N THR A 35 8.36 -13.28 13.41
CA THR A 35 7.88 -14.59 13.88
C THR A 35 8.84 -15.21 14.90
N GLU A 36 10.13 -15.24 14.58
CA GLU A 36 11.16 -15.85 15.45
C GLU A 36 11.47 -15.03 16.72
N PHE A 37 11.01 -13.78 16.77
CA PHE A 37 11.29 -12.86 17.90
C PHE A 37 10.13 -12.77 18.88
N CYS A 38 8.95 -13.27 18.49
CA CYS A 38 7.74 -13.24 19.31
C CYS A 38 7.73 -14.34 20.38
N GLN A 39 7.10 -14.01 21.49
CA GLN A 39 6.74 -14.92 22.58
C GLN A 39 5.21 -15.04 22.61
N GLU A 40 4.67 -16.03 23.32
CA GLU A 40 3.22 -16.22 23.44
C GLU A 40 2.51 -15.00 24.05
N THR A 41 3.15 -14.33 25.00
CA THR A 41 2.59 -13.14 25.67
C THR A 41 3.71 -12.17 26.09
N GLY A 42 3.35 -10.92 26.37
CA GLY A 42 4.25 -9.94 26.95
C GLY A 42 5.34 -9.42 26.02
N ASN A 43 5.06 -9.45 24.70
CA ASN A 43 6.01 -8.93 23.72
C ASN A 43 6.19 -7.41 23.86
N VAL A 44 7.42 -6.97 23.74
CA VAL A 44 7.82 -5.56 23.79
C VAL A 44 8.39 -5.16 22.43
N LEU A 45 7.73 -4.23 21.76
CA LEU A 45 8.22 -3.59 20.54
C LEU A 45 8.93 -2.27 20.92
N SER A 46 10.16 -2.08 20.47
CA SER A 46 10.90 -0.83 20.58
C SER A 46 11.33 -0.35 19.19
N VAL A 47 11.15 0.93 18.94
CA VAL A 47 11.56 1.57 17.68
C VAL A 47 12.41 2.77 18.01
N GLU A 48 13.69 2.72 17.65
CA GLU A 48 14.62 3.84 17.76
C GLU A 48 14.57 4.63 16.46
N VAL A 49 14.31 5.93 16.54
CA VAL A 49 14.18 6.79 15.37
C VAL A 49 15.18 7.94 15.43
N THR A 50 15.81 8.22 14.29
CA THR A 50 16.71 9.36 14.10
C THR A 50 16.29 10.12 12.84
N ASP A 51 16.05 11.42 13.00
CA ASP A 51 15.84 12.35 11.89
C ASP A 51 16.93 13.43 11.92
N PRO A 52 17.91 13.40 11.01
CA PRO A 52 19.02 14.33 10.99
C PRO A 52 18.64 15.74 10.49
N LEU A 53 17.46 15.93 9.88
CA LEU A 53 17.07 17.14 9.15
C LEU A 53 18.14 17.54 8.12
N ASP A 54 18.56 16.56 7.32
CA ASP A 54 19.53 16.77 6.26
C ASP A 54 18.86 17.37 5.03
N ILE A 55 19.48 18.38 4.43
CA ILE A 55 18.96 19.06 3.23
C ILE A 55 18.97 18.15 1.98
N GLU A 56 19.71 17.05 2.01
CA GLU A 56 19.74 16.05 0.94
C GLU A 56 18.60 15.04 1.06
N LEU A 57 17.82 15.12 2.14
CA LEU A 57 16.66 14.24 2.41
C LEU A 57 15.35 15.04 2.36
N PRO A 58 14.23 14.39 2.05
CA PRO A 58 12.91 15.03 2.13
C PRO A 58 12.54 15.34 3.58
N TYR A 59 12.68 16.57 4.03
CA TYR A 59 12.36 17.01 5.39
C TYR A 59 11.29 18.12 5.47
N GLY A 60 10.72 18.50 4.33
CA GLY A 60 9.67 19.52 4.25
C GLY A 60 10.17 20.92 4.62
N LYS A 61 9.31 21.73 5.27
CA LYS A 61 9.63 23.09 5.74
C LYS A 61 10.10 23.11 7.20
N GLN A 62 10.86 22.11 7.62
CA GLN A 62 11.39 22.00 8.97
C GLN A 62 12.80 22.63 9.06
N CYS A 63 13.18 23.12 10.22
CA CYS A 63 14.55 23.55 10.48
C CYS A 63 14.92 23.43 11.95
N LYS A 64 16.23 23.20 12.22
CA LYS A 64 16.76 23.08 13.59
C LYS A 64 16.60 24.37 14.40
N LYS A 65 16.72 25.53 13.74
CA LYS A 65 16.55 26.84 14.38
C LYS A 65 15.17 27.39 14.06
N ARG A 66 14.30 27.37 15.03
CA ARG A 66 12.93 27.86 14.93
C ARG A 66 12.87 29.35 14.59
N GLY A 67 11.98 29.72 13.65
CA GLY A 67 11.68 31.13 13.34
C GLY A 67 11.20 31.32 11.90
N GLY A 68 10.57 32.47 11.64
CA GLY A 68 10.00 32.83 10.36
C GLY A 68 8.88 31.87 9.90
N MET A 69 8.91 31.47 8.66
CA MET A 69 7.93 30.56 8.04
C MET A 69 8.22 29.07 8.28
N TRP A 70 9.32 28.75 8.98
CA TRP A 70 9.76 27.37 9.19
C TRP A 70 9.03 26.70 10.34
N TYR A 71 8.74 25.41 10.18
CA TYR A 71 8.04 24.61 11.17
C TYR A 71 8.99 23.99 12.19
N THR A 72 8.43 23.63 13.34
CA THR A 72 9.13 22.85 14.36
C THR A 72 9.50 21.48 13.78
N PRO A 73 10.74 21.00 14.01
CA PRO A 73 11.12 19.65 13.62
C PRO A 73 10.23 18.61 14.33
N VAL A 74 9.81 17.64 13.58
CA VAL A 74 9.09 16.45 14.06
C VAL A 74 9.72 15.22 13.44
N SER A 75 9.75 14.13 14.18
CA SER A 75 10.31 12.85 13.73
C SER A 75 9.53 11.72 14.34
N GLY A 76 9.72 10.52 13.83
CA GLY A 76 9.13 9.31 14.40
C GLY A 76 8.08 8.66 13.52
N ILE A 77 7.28 7.81 14.14
CA ILE A 77 6.21 7.08 13.49
C ILE A 77 5.06 8.04 13.23
N TRP A 78 4.74 8.31 11.96
CA TRP A 78 3.67 9.22 11.59
C TRP A 78 2.54 8.57 10.79
N GLN A 79 2.73 7.29 10.39
CA GLN A 79 1.71 6.46 9.74
C GLN A 79 1.39 5.24 10.62
N THR A 80 0.33 4.51 10.26
CA THR A 80 -0.14 3.35 11.01
C THR A 80 0.93 2.28 11.17
N VAL A 81 0.97 1.65 12.34
CA VAL A 81 1.71 0.41 12.61
C VAL A 81 0.71 -0.69 12.92
N TRP A 82 0.86 -1.86 12.29
CA TRP A 82 -0.06 -2.98 12.52
C TRP A 82 0.66 -4.32 12.43
N LEU A 83 0.03 -5.34 13.01
CA LEU A 83 0.45 -6.73 12.92
C LEU A 83 -0.50 -7.49 12.01
N GLU A 84 0.05 -8.38 11.22
CA GLU A 84 -0.68 -9.29 10.36
C GLU A 84 -0.17 -10.72 10.54
N SER A 85 -1.10 -11.66 10.75
CA SER A 85 -0.77 -13.08 10.68
C SER A 85 -0.95 -13.54 9.25
N ILE A 86 0.14 -13.92 8.61
CA ILE A 86 0.13 -14.38 7.22
C ILE A 86 0.34 -15.90 7.16
N THR A 87 -0.28 -16.55 6.20
CA THR A 87 -0.05 -17.95 5.86
C THR A 87 1.05 -18.07 4.80
N ASN A 88 1.53 -19.29 4.56
CA ASN A 88 2.49 -19.54 3.48
C ASN A 88 1.91 -19.25 2.09
N ASP A 89 0.60 -19.29 1.98
CA ASP A 89 -0.17 -19.05 0.74
C ASP A 89 -0.77 -17.64 0.71
N ALA A 90 -0.20 -16.70 1.45
CA ALA A 90 -0.70 -15.32 1.49
C ALA A 90 -0.47 -14.59 0.17
N ILE A 91 -1.40 -13.70 -0.14
CA ILE A 91 -1.25 -12.73 -1.22
C ILE A 91 -0.23 -11.68 -0.77
N GLU A 92 0.88 -11.56 -1.50
CA GLU A 92 1.94 -10.59 -1.19
C GLU A 92 1.62 -9.20 -1.72
N SER A 93 1.06 -9.14 -2.93
CA SER A 93 0.67 -7.87 -3.55
C SER A 93 -0.39 -8.05 -4.63
N ILE A 94 -1.16 -6.99 -4.85
CA ILE A 94 -2.16 -6.90 -5.91
C ILE A 94 -1.91 -5.62 -6.69
N LYS A 95 -1.76 -5.75 -8.02
CA LYS A 95 -1.72 -4.61 -8.92
C LYS A 95 -2.96 -4.60 -9.81
N ILE A 96 -3.70 -3.51 -9.76
CA ILE A 96 -4.94 -3.33 -10.51
C ILE A 96 -4.71 -2.28 -11.59
N THR A 97 -4.86 -2.68 -12.85
CA THR A 97 -4.65 -1.81 -14.01
C THR A 97 -5.97 -1.69 -14.78
N PRO A 98 -6.82 -0.69 -14.46
CA PRO A 98 -8.07 -0.50 -15.15
C PRO A 98 -7.89 0.23 -16.49
N THR A 99 -8.80 -0.05 -17.42
CA THR A 99 -9.07 0.77 -18.60
C THR A 99 -10.45 1.40 -18.47
N GLN A 100 -11.00 1.90 -19.56
CA GLN A 100 -12.40 2.38 -19.58
C GLN A 100 -13.43 1.24 -19.68
N LYS A 101 -13.01 0.01 -20.02
CA LYS A 101 -13.92 -1.10 -20.34
C LYS A 101 -13.58 -2.39 -19.61
N ASP A 102 -12.35 -2.54 -19.15
CA ASP A 102 -11.84 -3.76 -18.53
C ASP A 102 -10.83 -3.44 -17.45
N VAL A 103 -10.45 -4.46 -16.70
CA VAL A 103 -9.40 -4.36 -15.69
C VAL A 103 -8.50 -5.58 -15.74
N LEU A 104 -7.20 -5.36 -15.71
CA LEU A 104 -6.18 -6.38 -15.48
C LEU A 104 -5.83 -6.42 -14.00
N ILE A 105 -5.94 -7.59 -13.40
CA ILE A 105 -5.55 -7.87 -12.02
C ILE A 105 -4.30 -8.74 -12.07
N GLU A 106 -3.22 -8.27 -11.43
CA GLU A 106 -1.98 -9.01 -11.25
C GLU A 106 -1.86 -9.32 -9.75
N VAL A 107 -1.69 -10.59 -9.40
CA VAL A 107 -1.60 -11.09 -8.02
C VAL A 107 -0.25 -11.75 -7.81
N SER A 108 0.52 -11.28 -6.85
CA SER A 108 1.79 -11.88 -6.42
C SER A 108 1.58 -12.65 -5.12
N GLY A 109 2.23 -13.80 -4.98
CA GLY A 109 1.99 -14.71 -3.86
C GLY A 109 0.76 -15.60 -4.06
N GLY A 110 0.42 -16.34 -3.03
CA GLY A 110 -0.68 -17.29 -3.03
C GLY A 110 -0.40 -18.61 -3.75
N CYS A 111 -1.41 -19.48 -3.75
CA CYS A 111 -1.39 -20.74 -4.50
C CYS A 111 -1.46 -20.49 -6.01
N GLU A 112 -1.13 -21.51 -6.82
CA GLU A 112 -1.29 -21.46 -8.28
C GLU A 112 -2.75 -21.21 -8.68
N SER A 113 -3.69 -21.95 -8.07
CA SER A 113 -5.12 -21.78 -8.30
C SER A 113 -5.70 -20.71 -7.37
N LYS A 114 -6.32 -19.72 -7.96
CA LYS A 114 -6.93 -18.57 -7.28
C LYS A 114 -8.38 -18.39 -7.74
N LYS A 115 -9.13 -17.62 -6.99
CA LYS A 115 -10.50 -17.24 -7.33
C LYS A 115 -10.70 -15.75 -7.13
N ILE A 116 -11.55 -15.18 -7.98
CA ILE A 116 -11.99 -13.78 -7.81
C ILE A 116 -13.51 -13.74 -7.77
N ILE A 117 -14.08 -13.05 -6.79
CA ILE A 117 -15.49 -12.69 -6.78
C ILE A 117 -15.62 -11.32 -7.40
N PHE A 118 -16.32 -11.27 -8.52
CA PHE A 118 -16.53 -10.06 -9.30
C PHE A 118 -17.98 -10.00 -9.78
N GLU A 119 -18.69 -8.91 -9.51
CA GLU A 119 -20.12 -8.73 -9.80
C GLU A 119 -20.98 -9.91 -9.33
N GLY A 120 -20.67 -10.44 -8.15
CA GLY A 120 -21.38 -11.58 -7.53
C GLY A 120 -21.09 -12.95 -8.16
N LYS A 121 -20.15 -13.03 -9.11
CA LYS A 121 -19.73 -14.27 -9.75
C LYS A 121 -18.35 -14.69 -9.26
N GLU A 122 -18.18 -15.97 -8.98
CA GLU A 122 -16.90 -16.59 -8.70
C GLU A 122 -16.22 -16.97 -10.02
N ILE A 123 -15.03 -16.45 -10.25
CA ILE A 123 -14.22 -16.66 -11.45
C ILE A 123 -12.91 -17.31 -11.01
N PRO A 124 -12.70 -18.61 -11.28
CA PRO A 124 -11.42 -19.25 -11.03
C PRO A 124 -10.38 -18.82 -12.08
N PHE A 125 -9.13 -18.72 -11.66
CA PHE A 125 -8.01 -18.47 -12.55
C PHE A 125 -6.74 -19.14 -12.02
N GLU A 126 -5.80 -19.39 -12.90
CA GLU A 126 -4.48 -19.94 -12.60
C GLU A 126 -3.39 -18.92 -12.92
N GLY A 127 -2.26 -19.05 -12.22
CA GLY A 127 -1.13 -18.13 -12.40
C GLY A 127 -1.35 -16.79 -11.71
N ASN A 128 -0.75 -15.74 -12.25
CA ASN A 128 -0.58 -14.46 -11.56
C ASN A 128 -1.43 -13.33 -12.11
N PHE A 129 -2.25 -13.53 -13.11
CA PHE A 129 -3.08 -12.46 -13.66
C PHE A 129 -4.42 -12.95 -14.20
N VAL A 130 -5.41 -12.09 -14.11
CA VAL A 130 -6.73 -12.29 -14.71
C VAL A 130 -7.24 -10.97 -15.28
N LYS A 131 -7.94 -11.03 -16.42
CA LYS A 131 -8.58 -9.89 -17.03
C LYS A 131 -10.09 -9.99 -16.87
N LEU A 132 -10.70 -8.95 -16.32
CA LEU A 132 -12.14 -8.91 -16.04
C LEU A 132 -12.82 -7.84 -16.90
N PHE A 133 -14.05 -8.14 -17.30
CA PHE A 133 -14.91 -7.27 -18.11
C PHE A 133 -16.21 -7.03 -17.37
N PRO A 134 -16.44 -5.84 -16.80
CA PRO A 134 -17.73 -5.50 -16.20
C PRO A 134 -18.87 -5.64 -17.19
N GLU A 135 -20.02 -6.15 -16.77
CA GLU A 135 -21.20 -6.30 -17.64
C GLU A 135 -21.70 -4.95 -18.14
N CYS A 136 -21.71 -3.96 -17.25
CA CYS A 136 -22.12 -2.59 -17.57
C CYS A 136 -21.02 -1.62 -17.13
N PRO A 137 -19.96 -1.41 -17.93
CA PRO A 137 -18.84 -0.57 -17.53
C PRO A 137 -19.27 0.89 -17.39
N VAL A 138 -19.09 1.44 -16.19
CA VAL A 138 -19.33 2.84 -15.87
C VAL A 138 -18.01 3.49 -15.50
N ALA A 139 -17.55 4.43 -16.29
CA ALA A 139 -16.32 5.15 -16.00
C ALA A 139 -16.49 6.06 -14.77
N TRP A 140 -15.45 6.12 -13.96
CA TRP A 140 -15.39 7.01 -12.82
C TRP A 140 -15.28 8.47 -13.28
N THR A 141 -16.10 9.32 -12.69
CA THR A 141 -15.99 10.77 -12.80
C THR A 141 -16.19 11.42 -11.44
N PRO A 142 -15.79 12.69 -11.21
CA PRO A 142 -16.06 13.37 -9.95
C PRO A 142 -17.55 13.45 -9.62
N ASP A 143 -18.42 13.57 -10.65
CA ASP A 143 -19.87 13.62 -10.48
C ASP A 143 -20.51 12.23 -10.29
N ASN A 144 -19.82 11.18 -10.74
CA ASN A 144 -20.23 9.78 -10.57
C ASN A 144 -19.02 8.91 -10.18
N PRO A 145 -18.61 8.92 -8.92
CA PRO A 145 -17.41 8.21 -8.44
C PRO A 145 -17.67 6.71 -8.25
N LYS A 146 -18.04 6.01 -9.33
CA LYS A 146 -18.34 4.59 -9.30
C LYS A 146 -17.09 3.76 -8.95
N LEU A 147 -17.18 2.95 -7.89
CA LEU A 147 -16.20 1.95 -7.51
C LEU A 147 -16.76 0.54 -7.78
N TYR A 148 -15.86 -0.38 -8.03
CA TYR A 148 -16.10 -1.81 -8.21
C TYR A 148 -15.35 -2.57 -7.15
N ASP A 149 -16.08 -3.36 -6.37
CA ASP A 149 -15.51 -4.22 -5.33
C ASP A 149 -15.06 -5.55 -5.95
N LEU A 150 -13.99 -6.09 -5.38
CA LEU A 150 -13.44 -7.40 -5.71
C LEU A 150 -13.21 -8.18 -4.42
N GLU A 151 -13.19 -9.50 -4.51
CA GLU A 151 -12.60 -10.34 -3.48
C GLU A 151 -11.69 -11.37 -4.17
N ILE A 152 -10.43 -11.39 -3.80
CA ILE A 152 -9.42 -12.30 -4.35
C ILE A 152 -9.09 -13.31 -3.27
N MET A 153 -9.19 -14.58 -3.59
CA MET A 153 -9.03 -15.69 -2.67
C MET A 153 -7.95 -16.65 -3.17
N THR A 154 -7.11 -17.13 -2.25
CA THR A 154 -6.08 -18.13 -2.51
C THR A 154 -5.83 -18.94 -1.24
N GLY A 155 -5.92 -20.29 -1.31
CA GLY A 155 -5.80 -21.10 -0.11
C GLY A 155 -6.74 -20.61 1.01
N ASP A 156 -6.15 -20.26 2.15
CA ASP A 156 -6.85 -19.72 3.31
C ASP A 156 -6.81 -18.17 3.40
N ASP A 157 -6.26 -17.50 2.38
CA ASP A 157 -6.15 -16.04 2.37
C ASP A 157 -7.18 -15.38 1.44
N SER A 158 -7.65 -14.20 1.83
CA SER A 158 -8.63 -13.42 1.09
C SER A 158 -8.40 -11.92 1.26
N VAL A 159 -8.37 -11.19 0.16
CA VAL A 159 -8.22 -9.73 0.12
C VAL A 159 -9.38 -9.11 -0.65
N LYS A 160 -9.92 -7.99 -0.14
CA LYS A 160 -11.05 -7.26 -0.72
C LYS A 160 -10.63 -5.88 -1.24
N PRO A 161 -9.96 -5.80 -2.39
CA PRO A 161 -9.64 -4.55 -3.04
C PRO A 161 -10.86 -3.97 -3.76
N TYR A 162 -10.72 -2.69 -4.16
CA TYR A 162 -11.66 -2.03 -5.06
C TYR A 162 -10.90 -1.26 -6.15
N TYR A 163 -11.59 -0.93 -7.24
CA TYR A 163 -11.03 -0.13 -8.31
C TYR A 163 -12.10 0.76 -8.98
N ALA A 164 -11.63 1.67 -9.82
CA ALA A 164 -12.48 2.49 -10.67
C ALA A 164 -12.05 2.35 -12.14
N LEU A 165 -13.00 2.35 -13.05
CA LEU A 165 -12.72 2.37 -14.49
C LEU A 165 -12.37 3.79 -14.91
N ARG A 166 -11.09 4.07 -15.08
CA ARG A 166 -10.58 5.34 -15.62
C ARG A 166 -9.21 5.14 -16.23
N THR A 167 -8.84 6.06 -17.11
CA THR A 167 -7.46 6.19 -17.59
C THR A 167 -6.95 7.59 -17.31
N VAL A 168 -5.65 7.69 -17.03
CA VAL A 168 -4.94 8.97 -16.85
C VAL A 168 -3.81 8.96 -17.86
N GLU A 169 -3.76 10.00 -18.70
CA GLU A 169 -2.77 10.14 -19.74
C GLU A 169 -2.14 11.53 -19.66
N ILE A 170 -0.84 11.59 -19.96
CA ILE A 170 -0.13 12.87 -20.12
C ILE A 170 -0.22 13.25 -21.60
N SER A 171 -0.88 14.37 -21.90
CA SER A 171 -0.96 14.93 -23.25
C SER A 171 -0.34 16.33 -23.28
N GLY A 172 0.84 16.45 -23.88
CA GLY A 172 1.60 17.71 -23.87
C GLY A 172 2.08 18.09 -22.46
N ASN A 173 1.73 19.29 -22.00
CA ASN A 173 2.06 19.79 -20.65
C ASN A 173 0.90 19.69 -19.66
N THR A 174 -0.15 18.94 -19.97
CA THR A 174 -1.33 18.79 -19.11
C THR A 174 -1.66 17.33 -18.88
N ASP A 175 -1.94 16.99 -17.63
CA ASP A 175 -2.50 15.68 -17.29
C ASP A 175 -3.99 15.66 -17.69
N THR A 176 -4.38 14.68 -18.47
CA THR A 176 -5.75 14.53 -18.92
C THR A 176 -6.35 13.25 -18.38
N LEU A 177 -7.41 13.36 -17.57
CA LEU A 177 -8.30 12.24 -17.30
C LEU A 177 -9.18 12.05 -18.56
N THR A 178 -9.14 10.85 -19.16
CA THR A 178 -9.74 10.58 -20.47
C THR A 178 -11.26 10.72 -20.53
N ASN A 179 -11.93 11.11 -19.46
CA ASN A 179 -13.37 11.43 -19.48
C ASN A 179 -13.71 12.85 -19.05
N GLN A 180 -12.77 13.59 -18.49
CA GLN A 180 -12.88 15.02 -18.18
C GLN A 180 -11.48 15.60 -17.94
N ASN A 181 -11.24 16.81 -18.41
CA ASN A 181 -10.03 17.55 -18.09
C ASN A 181 -10.06 17.92 -16.61
N VAL A 182 -9.29 17.21 -15.80
CA VAL A 182 -9.01 17.60 -14.41
C VAL A 182 -7.60 18.18 -14.40
N ILE A 183 -7.51 19.46 -14.11
CA ILE A 183 -6.23 20.11 -13.81
C ILE A 183 -5.87 19.69 -12.38
N LEU A 184 -4.83 18.88 -12.26
CA LEU A 184 -4.26 18.51 -10.98
C LEU A 184 -3.30 19.60 -10.49
#